data_9d16f8f423c4c21787fa587e13b3f881
#
_entry.id   9d16f8f423c4c21787fa587e13b3f881
#
_cell.length_a   1.000
_cell.length_b   1.000
_cell.length_c   1.000
_cell.angle_alpha   90.00
_cell.angle_beta   90.00
_cell.angle_gamma   90.00
#
_symmetry.space_group_name_H-M   'P 1'
#
loop_
_entity.id
_entity.type
_entity.pdbx_description
1 polymer ?
#
loop_
_entity_poly.entity_id
_entity_poly.type
_entity_poly.pdbx_seq_one_letter_code
_entity_poly.pdbx_strand_id
1 'polypeptide(L)'
;MPTISPQLLPFLMLFASNVFMTFAWYGHLKFKESPLPLAIVVSWGIALFEYLLAVPANRWGSAVYSAAQLKTMQEVITLVVFAGFSVLYLKEPLGWNHALGFALIAVGAFFVFHKWA
;
A
#
# COMPACT_ATOMS: atom_id res chain seq x y z
N MET A 1 -7.72 -18.06 21.76
CA MET A 1 -7.04 -16.96 21.12
C MET A 1 -7.99 -16.27 20.14
N PRO A 2 -8.20 -14.99 20.36
CA PRO A 2 -9.02 -14.29 19.38
C PRO A 2 -8.31 -14.36 18.05
N THR A 3 -8.97 -14.95 17.10
CA THR A 3 -8.41 -15.05 15.77
C THR A 3 -8.95 -13.91 14.93
N ILE A 4 -8.05 -13.24 14.25
CA ILE A 4 -8.45 -12.25 13.26
C ILE A 4 -9.10 -13.03 12.12
N SER A 5 -10.24 -12.53 11.62
CA SER A 5 -10.95 -13.25 10.58
C SER A 5 -10.06 -13.42 9.34
N PRO A 6 -10.24 -14.51 8.57
CA PRO A 6 -9.44 -14.72 7.35
C PRO A 6 -9.59 -13.61 6.33
N GLN A 7 -10.69 -12.85 6.38
CA GLN A 7 -10.90 -11.72 5.48
C GLN A 7 -10.14 -10.49 5.95
N LEU A 8 -10.06 -10.29 7.26
CA LEU A 8 -9.45 -9.08 7.82
C LEU A 8 -7.93 -9.17 7.91
N LEU A 9 -7.40 -10.36 8.24
CA LEU A 9 -5.96 -10.51 8.45
C LEU A 9 -5.12 -10.10 7.23
N PRO A 10 -5.43 -10.54 6.00
CA PRO A 10 -4.67 -10.09 4.84
C PRO A 10 -4.75 -8.58 4.65
N PHE A 11 -5.91 -7.97 4.91
CA PHE A 11 -6.08 -6.54 4.79
C PHE A 11 -5.14 -5.79 5.74
N LEU A 12 -5.08 -6.21 7.00
CA LEU A 12 -4.21 -5.56 8.00
C LEU A 12 -2.74 -5.75 7.66
N MET A 13 -2.37 -6.93 7.19
CA MET A 13 -0.98 -7.21 6.79
C MET A 13 -0.59 -6.39 5.57
N LEU A 14 -1.47 -6.26 4.60
CA LEU A 14 -1.23 -5.44 3.42
C LEU A 14 -1.14 -3.97 3.78
N PHE A 15 -1.94 -3.51 4.73
CA PHE A 15 -1.85 -2.13 5.19
C PHE A 15 -0.46 -1.87 5.78
N ALA A 16 -0.01 -2.75 6.69
CA ALA A 16 1.31 -2.60 7.30
C ALA A 16 2.41 -2.69 6.25
N SER A 17 2.31 -3.62 5.30
CA SER A 17 3.32 -3.76 4.25
C SER A 17 3.39 -2.51 3.39
N ASN A 18 2.26 -1.85 3.14
CA ASN A 18 2.24 -0.63 2.33
C ASN A 18 2.89 0.54 3.04
N VAL A 19 2.86 0.58 4.37
CA VAL A 19 3.61 1.60 5.09
C VAL A 19 5.10 1.44 4.81
N PHE A 20 5.62 0.21 4.94
CA PHE A 20 7.04 -0.05 4.62
C PHE A 20 7.34 0.23 3.15
N MET A 21 6.46 -0.20 2.25
CA MET A 21 6.66 0.00 0.82
C MET A 21 6.71 1.48 0.46
N THR A 22 5.84 2.28 1.05
CA THR A 22 5.83 3.72 0.78
C THR A 22 7.13 4.36 1.23
N PHE A 23 7.66 3.97 2.39
CA PHE A 23 8.97 4.46 2.82
C PHE A 23 10.09 3.96 1.91
N ALA A 24 10.01 2.72 1.44
CA ALA A 24 11.02 2.19 0.54
C ALA A 24 11.08 2.96 -0.78
N TRP A 25 9.92 3.30 -1.34
CA TRP A 25 9.87 3.98 -2.63
C TRP A 25 10.09 5.47 -2.52
N TYR A 26 9.59 6.11 -1.47
CA TYR A 26 9.51 7.57 -1.44
C TYR A 26 10.16 8.21 -0.21
N GLY A 27 10.55 7.41 0.80
CA GLY A 27 11.13 7.97 2.02
C GLY A 27 12.43 8.73 1.76
N HIS A 28 13.23 8.25 0.79
CA HIS A 28 14.49 8.90 0.45
C HIS A 28 14.31 10.29 -0.17
N LEU A 29 13.10 10.61 -0.63
CA LEU A 29 12.84 11.92 -1.22
C LEU A 29 12.99 13.06 -0.22
N LYS A 30 12.92 12.77 1.08
CA LYS A 30 13.19 13.75 2.11
C LYS A 30 14.68 14.02 2.27
N PHE A 31 15.52 13.11 1.78
CA PHE A 31 16.97 13.16 1.91
C PHE A 31 17.64 13.14 0.54
N LYS A 32 17.23 14.06 -0.34
CA LYS A 32 17.69 14.05 -1.74
C LYS A 32 19.20 14.27 -1.89
N GLU A 33 19.86 14.81 -0.86
CA GLU A 33 21.29 15.05 -0.89
C GLU A 33 22.10 13.81 -0.52
N SER A 34 21.47 12.75 -0.04
CA SER A 34 22.15 11.50 0.24
C SER A 34 22.64 10.85 -1.04
N PRO A 35 23.78 10.13 -1.00
CA PRO A 35 24.27 9.45 -2.19
C PRO A 35 23.25 8.42 -2.68
N LEU A 36 23.09 8.34 -4.00
CA LEU A 36 22.12 7.44 -4.60
C LEU A 36 22.32 5.98 -4.20
N PRO A 37 23.55 5.42 -4.19
CA PRO A 37 23.73 4.03 -3.78
C PRO A 37 23.25 3.77 -2.35
N LEU A 38 23.45 4.74 -1.44
CA LEU A 38 22.98 4.62 -0.07
C LEU A 38 21.46 4.59 -0.02
N ALA A 39 20.80 5.47 -0.78
CA ALA A 39 19.35 5.50 -0.84
C ALA A 39 18.80 4.16 -1.35
N ILE A 40 19.43 3.60 -2.37
CA ILE A 40 19.01 2.31 -2.93
C ILE A 40 19.12 1.19 -1.89
N VAL A 41 20.26 1.11 -1.19
CA VAL A 41 20.48 0.05 -0.22
C VAL A 41 19.51 0.15 0.96
N VAL A 42 19.32 1.36 1.48
CA VAL A 42 18.40 1.58 2.60
C VAL A 42 16.99 1.26 2.19
N SER A 43 16.55 1.72 1.03
CA SER A 43 15.22 1.45 0.51
C SER A 43 15.00 -0.04 0.29
N TRP A 44 16.00 -0.72 -0.24
CA TRP A 44 15.95 -2.16 -0.44
C TRP A 44 15.76 -2.91 0.89
N GLY A 45 16.48 -2.47 1.93
CA GLY A 45 16.32 -3.06 3.26
C GLY A 45 14.93 -2.86 3.83
N ILE A 46 14.34 -1.67 3.62
CA ILE A 46 12.97 -1.40 4.05
C ILE A 46 11.98 -2.28 3.26
N ALA A 47 12.23 -2.45 1.96
CA ALA A 47 11.37 -3.27 1.11
C ALA A 47 11.36 -4.73 1.55
N LEU A 48 12.42 -5.21 2.18
CA LEU A 48 12.45 -6.58 2.71
C LEU A 48 11.35 -6.78 3.75
N PHE A 49 11.15 -5.81 4.65
CA PHE A 49 10.07 -5.89 5.64
C PHE A 49 8.70 -5.87 4.98
N GLU A 50 8.53 -5.05 3.95
CA GLU A 50 7.29 -5.04 3.17
C GLU A 50 7.02 -6.43 2.60
N TYR A 51 8.02 -7.04 2.00
CA TYR A 51 7.89 -8.33 1.37
C TYR A 51 7.52 -9.43 2.38
N LEU A 52 8.12 -9.37 3.57
CA LEU A 52 7.82 -10.34 4.63
C LEU A 52 6.35 -10.26 5.09
N LEU A 53 5.70 -9.13 4.90
CA LEU A 53 4.29 -8.97 5.21
C LEU A 53 3.40 -9.23 4.00
N ALA A 54 3.82 -8.76 2.82
CA ALA A 54 2.97 -8.84 1.64
C ALA A 54 2.83 -10.26 1.10
N VAL A 55 3.91 -11.03 1.10
CA VAL A 55 3.86 -12.39 0.54
C VAL A 55 2.93 -13.28 1.35
N PRO A 56 3.06 -13.36 2.69
CA PRO A 56 2.09 -14.15 3.47
C PRO A 56 0.67 -13.61 3.34
N ALA A 57 0.51 -12.29 3.29
CA ALA A 57 -0.82 -11.68 3.16
C ALA A 57 -1.50 -12.13 1.89
N ASN A 58 -0.78 -12.14 0.78
CA ASN A 58 -1.33 -12.56 -0.51
C ASN A 58 -1.59 -14.07 -0.52
N ARG A 59 -0.68 -14.85 0.05
CA ARG A 59 -0.85 -16.30 0.08
C ARG A 59 -2.06 -16.72 0.92
N TRP A 60 -2.17 -16.18 2.11
CA TRP A 60 -3.32 -16.50 2.99
C TRP A 60 -4.59 -15.85 2.47
N GLY A 61 -4.48 -14.64 1.93
CA GLY A 61 -5.63 -13.94 1.38
C GLY A 61 -6.22 -14.62 0.17
N SER A 62 -5.42 -15.37 -0.57
CA SER A 62 -5.93 -16.07 -1.77
C SER A 62 -6.95 -17.14 -1.44
N ALA A 63 -7.07 -17.53 -0.16
CA ALA A 63 -8.11 -18.45 0.26
C ALA A 63 -9.49 -17.82 0.30
N VAL A 64 -9.58 -16.48 0.44
CA VAL A 64 -10.84 -15.76 0.56
C VAL A 64 -11.04 -14.69 -0.50
N TYR A 65 -9.98 -14.30 -1.20
CA TYR A 65 -10.04 -13.26 -2.24
C TYR A 65 -9.40 -13.76 -3.52
N SER A 66 -9.88 -13.30 -4.65
CA SER A 66 -9.21 -13.53 -5.93
C SER A 66 -7.95 -12.69 -6.02
N ALA A 67 -7.06 -13.04 -6.95
CA ALA A 67 -5.85 -12.24 -7.16
C ALA A 67 -6.21 -10.81 -7.57
N ALA A 68 -7.24 -10.63 -8.39
CA ALA A 68 -7.68 -9.30 -8.79
C ALA A 68 -8.16 -8.49 -7.59
N GLN A 69 -8.88 -9.13 -6.67
CA GLN A 69 -9.35 -8.45 -5.46
C GLN A 69 -8.18 -8.07 -4.56
N LEU A 70 -7.20 -8.97 -4.40
CA LEU A 70 -6.01 -8.67 -3.60
C LEU A 70 -5.22 -7.51 -4.19
N LYS A 71 -5.04 -7.50 -5.50
CA LYS A 71 -4.32 -6.41 -6.18
C LYS A 71 -5.06 -5.09 -6.00
N THR A 72 -6.37 -5.09 -6.19
CA THR A 72 -7.18 -3.89 -6.04
C THR A 72 -7.15 -3.38 -4.60
N MET A 73 -7.22 -4.29 -3.63
CA MET A 73 -7.10 -3.94 -2.22
C MET A 73 -5.77 -3.23 -1.94
N GLN A 74 -4.67 -3.77 -2.48
CA GLN A 74 -3.36 -3.16 -2.32
C GLN A 74 -3.29 -1.78 -2.94
N GLU A 75 -3.88 -1.58 -4.11
CA GLU A 75 -3.87 -0.28 -4.77
C GLU A 75 -4.63 0.77 -3.95
N VAL A 76 -5.80 0.43 -3.41
CA VAL A 76 -6.56 1.36 -2.58
C VAL A 76 -5.80 1.68 -1.30
N ILE A 77 -5.25 0.66 -0.63
CA ILE A 77 -4.45 0.85 0.59
C ILE A 77 -3.24 1.73 0.27
N THR A 78 -2.55 1.47 -0.85
CA THR A 78 -1.39 2.24 -1.26
C THR A 78 -1.74 3.72 -1.39
N LEU A 79 -2.87 4.04 -1.99
CA LEU A 79 -3.28 5.43 -2.17
C LEU A 79 -3.57 6.10 -0.83
N VAL A 80 -4.26 5.41 0.07
CA VAL A 80 -4.56 5.95 1.40
C VAL A 80 -3.28 6.20 2.19
N VAL A 81 -2.39 5.21 2.21
CA VAL A 81 -1.12 5.32 2.92
C VAL A 81 -0.27 6.42 2.31
N PHE A 82 -0.21 6.47 0.97
CA PHE A 82 0.59 7.49 0.30
C PHE A 82 0.04 8.89 0.55
N ALA A 83 -1.27 9.06 0.55
CA ALA A 83 -1.87 10.37 0.82
C ALA A 83 -1.45 10.87 2.21
N GLY A 84 -1.55 10.01 3.22
CA GLY A 84 -1.08 10.37 4.56
C GLY A 84 0.42 10.64 4.60
N PHE A 85 1.20 9.79 3.95
CA PHE A 85 2.66 9.94 3.90
C PHE A 85 3.06 11.25 3.23
N SER A 86 2.43 11.57 2.10
CA SER A 86 2.75 12.77 1.35
C SER A 86 2.50 14.03 2.18
N VAL A 87 1.38 14.10 2.87
CA VAL A 87 1.01 15.26 3.66
C VAL A 87 1.84 15.33 4.95
N LEU A 88 2.00 14.20 5.65
CA LEU A 88 2.60 14.20 6.99
C LEU A 88 4.12 14.10 6.96
N TYR A 89 4.67 13.31 6.05
CA TYR A 89 6.12 13.06 6.02
C TYR A 89 6.83 13.96 5.01
N LEU A 90 6.37 13.98 3.76
CA LEU A 90 6.99 14.79 2.72
C LEU A 90 6.55 16.25 2.80
N LYS A 91 5.45 16.53 3.48
CA LYS A 91 4.89 17.88 3.62
C LYS A 91 4.50 18.50 2.28
N GLU A 92 4.04 17.66 1.38
CA GLU A 92 3.55 18.10 0.07
C GLU A 92 2.03 18.05 0.09
N PRO A 93 1.35 19.19 -0.10
CA PRO A 93 -0.11 19.20 -0.06
C PRO A 93 -0.71 18.49 -1.27
N LEU A 94 -1.85 17.84 -1.04
CA LEU A 94 -2.61 17.23 -2.11
C LEU A 94 -3.69 18.22 -2.57
N GLY A 95 -3.79 18.39 -3.89
CA GLY A 95 -4.78 19.29 -4.48
C GLY A 95 -6.07 18.58 -4.84
N TRP A 96 -7.02 19.35 -5.36
CA TRP A 96 -8.31 18.81 -5.78
C TRP A 96 -8.18 17.79 -6.91
N ASN A 97 -7.17 17.96 -7.78
CA ASN A 97 -6.92 17.00 -8.83
C ASN A 97 -6.55 15.63 -8.27
N HIS A 98 -5.78 15.61 -7.18
CA HIS A 98 -5.43 14.34 -6.52
C HIS A 98 -6.66 13.72 -5.88
N ALA A 99 -7.48 14.53 -5.21
CA ALA A 99 -8.70 14.03 -4.60
C ALA A 99 -9.64 13.43 -5.63
N LEU A 100 -9.81 14.09 -6.77
CA LEU A 100 -10.67 13.60 -7.84
C LEU A 100 -10.12 12.30 -8.42
N GLY A 101 -8.82 12.26 -8.72
CA GLY A 101 -8.19 11.06 -9.26
C GLY A 101 -8.31 9.86 -8.31
N PHE A 102 -8.04 10.09 -7.02
CA PHE A 102 -8.14 9.03 -6.02
C PHE A 102 -9.59 8.55 -5.87
N ALA A 103 -10.56 9.47 -5.96
CA ALA A 103 -11.98 9.11 -5.91
C ALA A 103 -12.36 8.21 -7.08
N LEU A 104 -11.86 8.52 -8.28
CA LEU A 104 -12.12 7.70 -9.46
C LEU A 104 -11.52 6.30 -9.32
N ILE A 105 -10.35 6.19 -8.72
CA ILE A 105 -9.73 4.89 -8.46
C ILE A 105 -10.58 4.10 -7.46
N ALA A 106 -11.11 4.77 -6.44
CA ALA A 106 -11.98 4.13 -5.46
C ALA A 106 -13.26 3.59 -6.13
N VAL A 107 -13.81 4.35 -7.08
CA VAL A 107 -14.98 3.89 -7.85
C VAL A 107 -14.61 2.65 -8.66
N GLY A 108 -13.42 2.65 -9.30
CA GLY A 108 -12.94 1.49 -10.02
C GLY A 108 -12.81 0.27 -9.12
N ALA A 109 -12.30 0.46 -7.90
CA ALA A 109 -12.18 -0.61 -6.92
C ALA A 109 -13.54 -1.19 -6.56
N PHE A 110 -14.56 -0.34 -6.43
CA PHE A 110 -15.91 -0.80 -6.16
C PHE A 110 -16.35 -1.80 -7.22
N PHE A 111 -16.10 -1.50 -8.49
CA PHE A 111 -16.50 -2.38 -9.58
C PHE A 111 -15.76 -3.71 -9.56
N VAL A 112 -14.51 -3.73 -9.09
CA VAL A 112 -13.74 -4.97 -8.99
C VAL A 112 -14.34 -5.90 -7.92
N PHE A 113 -14.78 -5.34 -6.80
CA PHE A 113 -15.32 -6.12 -5.70
C PHE A 113 -16.80 -6.43 -5.87
N HIS A 114 -17.52 -5.68 -6.69
CA HIS A 114 -18.93 -5.88 -6.90
C HIS A 114 -19.17 -7.08 -7.82
N LYS A 115 -20.01 -8.00 -7.40
CA LYS A 115 -20.37 -9.13 -8.23
C LYS A 115 -21.45 -8.73 -9.21
N TRP A 116 -21.13 -8.84 -10.48
CA TRP A 116 -22.09 -8.61 -11.55
C TRP A 116 -22.71 -9.94 -11.95
N ALA A 117 -23.96 -10.10 -11.71
CA ALA A 117 -24.76 -11.25 -12.11
C ALA A 117 -24.12 -12.59 -11.79
#